data_b712ff137f65d7d06e74b684b499623e
#
_entry.id   b712ff137f65d7d06e74b684b499623e
#
_cell.length_a   1.000
_cell.length_b   1.000
_cell.length_c   1.000
_cell.angle_alpha   90.00
_cell.angle_beta   90.00
_cell.angle_gamma   90.00
#
_symmetry.space_group_name_H-M   'P 1'
#
loop_
_entity.id
_entity.type
_entity.pdbx_description
1 polymer ?
#
loop_
_entity_poly.entity_id
_entity_poly.type
_entity_poly.pdbx_seq_one_letter_code
_entity_poly.pdbx_strand_id
1 'polypeptide(L)'
;MHCQSVFTHIKDEDSAIKTLRSELTQQNLSYVMCYYTEEYNFELIREAFLAHFPGVPFHGASSCQAVMTDQGFHTGPVIAALAVYDTGPHAYGTGISNHNSGDSVTKALDMALENANRVGEVPNLILLHATPGQEESIIASIDERFGTLIPIIGGSAADNNIAGKWSVITAQGSQTSGLSLTLFYSSQPVDIAFSAGHTPTNIKGVATKTNDRCLLEIDDEPALNVYRRWTNHQDNQVGKDNMLFTNSSAYPLGRIAGHLYDRPYYKLSHPIRETPDGGIELFTRIEEGDELTLMKGSREHLVARAAKVVNAAFNQKLEESRKIGVINIFCAGPMLHLMQDMNSVCEQINQELEHLPFICPFTFGEQGRFIGGENGHGNLMISSAIFHKPYER
;
A
#
# COMPACT_ATOMS: atom_id res chain seq x y z
N MET A 1 18.90 -8.62 -13.17
CA MET A 1 18.27 -7.78 -12.14
C MET A 1 18.67 -8.27 -10.75
N HIS A 2 18.88 -7.40 -9.78
CA HIS A 2 18.98 -7.67 -8.34
C HIS A 2 18.44 -6.48 -7.55
N CYS A 3 18.16 -6.67 -6.26
CA CYS A 3 17.69 -5.63 -5.36
C CYS A 3 18.60 -5.53 -4.14
N GLN A 4 18.59 -4.38 -3.48
CA GLN A 4 19.29 -4.14 -2.23
C GLN A 4 18.44 -3.19 -1.36
N SER A 5 18.19 -3.54 -0.11
CA SER A 5 17.51 -2.69 0.87
C SER A 5 18.52 -2.00 1.76
N VAL A 6 18.21 -0.78 2.16
CA VAL A 6 19.01 0.00 3.13
C VAL A 6 18.08 0.87 3.97
N PHE A 7 18.48 1.23 5.19
CA PHE A 7 17.71 2.12 6.04
C PHE A 7 18.63 2.98 6.92
N THR A 8 18.08 4.07 7.47
CA THR A 8 18.80 4.94 8.40
C THR A 8 17.85 5.63 9.37
N HIS A 9 18.34 5.95 10.56
CA HIS A 9 17.67 6.77 11.57
C HIS A 9 18.30 8.17 11.71
N ILE A 10 19.16 8.57 10.78
CA ILE A 10 19.76 9.90 10.74
C ILE A 10 18.67 10.92 10.48
N LYS A 11 18.54 11.92 11.35
CA LYS A 11 17.46 12.91 11.31
C LYS A 11 17.66 14.02 10.26
N ASP A 12 18.89 14.32 9.90
CA ASP A 12 19.22 15.28 8.84
C ASP A 12 19.03 14.60 7.47
N GLU A 13 18.14 15.12 6.65
CA GLU A 13 17.71 14.50 5.41
C GLU A 13 18.85 14.33 4.39
N ASP A 14 19.73 15.31 4.24
CA ASP A 14 20.85 15.20 3.32
C ASP A 14 21.84 14.12 3.78
N SER A 15 22.21 14.12 5.05
CA SER A 15 23.10 13.12 5.65
C SER A 15 22.47 11.72 5.60
N ALA A 16 21.16 11.63 5.79
CA ALA A 16 20.41 10.37 5.70
C ALA A 16 20.51 9.77 4.29
N ILE A 17 20.13 10.55 3.27
CA ILE A 17 20.14 10.09 1.87
C ILE A 17 21.57 9.80 1.39
N LYS A 18 22.55 10.63 1.79
CA LYS A 18 23.98 10.39 1.52
C LYS A 18 24.44 9.06 2.13
N THR A 19 24.02 8.74 3.35
CA THR A 19 24.32 7.46 4.01
C THR A 19 23.70 6.30 3.25
N LEU A 20 22.42 6.34 2.94
CA LEU A 20 21.76 5.32 2.11
C LEU A 20 22.50 5.10 0.79
N ARG A 21 22.91 6.19 0.13
CA ARG A 21 23.66 6.10 -1.13
C ARG A 21 25.01 5.42 -0.97
N SER A 22 25.70 5.66 0.13
CA SER A 22 27.03 5.07 0.40
C SER A 22 26.99 3.57 0.67
N GLU A 23 25.87 3.05 1.20
CA GLU A 23 25.66 1.63 1.49
C GLU A 23 25.21 0.83 0.26
N LEU A 24 24.70 1.51 -0.77
CA LEU A 24 24.23 0.91 -2.00
C LEU A 24 25.37 0.68 -3.02
N THR A 25 25.26 -0.38 -3.80
CA THR A 25 26.14 -0.62 -4.95
C THR A 25 26.11 0.56 -5.91
N GLN A 26 27.28 1.02 -6.37
CA GLN A 26 27.40 2.27 -7.13
C GLN A 26 27.08 2.14 -8.61
N GLN A 27 27.12 0.93 -9.17
CA GLN A 27 26.99 0.67 -10.61
C GLN A 27 25.61 0.13 -10.97
N ASN A 28 25.08 0.56 -12.12
CA ASN A 28 23.85 0.04 -12.73
C ASN A 28 22.58 0.19 -11.87
N LEU A 29 22.53 1.19 -10.99
CA LEU A 29 21.32 1.53 -10.25
C LEU A 29 20.28 2.11 -11.20
N SER A 30 19.13 1.44 -11.29
CA SER A 30 18.11 1.74 -12.28
C SER A 30 16.90 2.45 -11.68
N TYR A 31 16.61 2.21 -10.38
CA TYR A 31 15.45 2.77 -9.72
C TYR A 31 15.57 2.66 -8.19
N VAL A 32 14.97 3.60 -7.45
CA VAL A 32 14.91 3.56 -5.99
C VAL A 32 13.49 3.82 -5.51
N MET A 33 12.97 2.91 -4.67
CA MET A 33 11.80 3.17 -3.83
C MET A 33 12.26 3.66 -2.47
N CYS A 34 11.60 4.69 -1.92
CA CYS A 34 11.95 5.29 -0.65
C CYS A 34 10.73 5.53 0.21
N TYR A 35 10.75 5.05 1.45
CA TYR A 35 9.70 5.32 2.42
C TYR A 35 10.29 5.95 3.69
N TYR A 36 9.55 6.92 4.23
CA TYR A 36 10.01 7.73 5.36
C TYR A 36 8.84 8.05 6.30
N THR A 37 9.15 8.24 7.57
CA THR A 37 8.14 8.65 8.56
C THR A 37 7.93 10.17 8.57
N GLU A 38 6.81 10.64 9.13
CA GLU A 38 6.36 12.04 9.05
C GLU A 38 7.30 13.07 9.72
N GLU A 39 8.29 12.59 10.48
CA GLU A 39 9.26 13.45 11.15
C GLU A 39 10.26 14.12 10.19
N TYR A 40 10.39 13.59 8.98
CA TYR A 40 11.25 14.15 7.95
C TYR A 40 10.52 15.15 7.06
N ASN A 41 11.26 16.15 6.59
CA ASN A 41 10.77 17.05 5.56
C ASN A 41 10.90 16.38 4.19
N PHE A 42 9.76 16.04 3.58
CA PHE A 42 9.73 15.34 2.29
C PHE A 42 10.36 16.14 1.13
N GLU A 43 10.34 17.48 1.17
CA GLU A 43 10.99 18.31 0.15
C GLU A 43 12.51 18.21 0.26
N LEU A 44 13.07 18.26 1.48
CA LEU A 44 14.49 18.06 1.72
C LEU A 44 14.95 16.65 1.37
N ILE A 45 14.12 15.61 1.66
CA ILE A 45 14.40 14.24 1.17
C ILE A 45 14.50 14.24 -0.36
N ARG A 46 13.53 14.83 -1.04
CA ARG A 46 13.53 14.88 -2.50
C ARG A 46 14.76 15.61 -3.05
N GLU A 47 15.12 16.77 -2.50
CA GLU A 47 16.31 17.52 -2.88
C GLU A 47 17.59 16.71 -2.67
N ALA A 48 17.72 16.02 -1.54
CA ALA A 48 18.83 15.12 -1.23
C ALA A 48 18.91 13.94 -2.22
N PHE A 49 17.76 13.34 -2.60
CA PHE A 49 17.76 12.31 -3.65
C PHE A 49 18.27 12.85 -4.99
N LEU A 50 17.83 14.03 -5.42
CA LEU A 50 18.33 14.65 -6.66
C LEU A 50 19.83 14.91 -6.61
N ALA A 51 20.37 15.26 -5.44
CA ALA A 51 21.80 15.53 -5.25
C ALA A 51 22.63 14.24 -5.24
N HIS A 52 22.19 13.22 -4.51
CA HIS A 52 23.00 12.00 -4.26
C HIS A 52 22.70 10.84 -5.22
N PHE A 53 21.58 10.89 -5.96
CA PHE A 53 21.16 9.90 -6.98
C PHE A 53 20.93 10.56 -8.36
N PRO A 54 21.89 11.30 -8.91
CA PRO A 54 21.69 12.05 -10.13
C PRO A 54 21.29 11.14 -11.29
N GLY A 55 20.17 11.49 -11.95
CA GLY A 55 19.65 10.74 -13.11
C GLY A 55 18.98 9.40 -12.79
N VAL A 56 18.93 8.98 -11.53
CA VAL A 56 18.20 7.76 -11.12
C VAL A 56 16.76 8.12 -10.82
N PRO A 57 15.76 7.51 -11.48
CA PRO A 57 14.37 7.67 -11.12
C PRO A 57 14.11 7.13 -9.71
N PHE A 58 13.34 7.88 -8.92
CA PHE A 58 12.93 7.46 -7.59
C PHE A 58 11.46 7.79 -7.32
N HIS A 59 10.85 7.01 -6.44
CA HIS A 59 9.48 7.17 -5.98
C HIS A 59 9.44 6.95 -4.47
N GLY A 60 8.79 7.84 -3.74
CA GLY A 60 8.68 7.74 -2.29
C GLY A 60 7.33 8.19 -1.77
N ALA A 61 6.99 7.70 -0.58
CA ALA A 61 5.81 8.08 0.17
C ALA A 61 6.08 8.05 1.68
N SER A 62 5.32 8.84 2.42
CA SER A 62 5.34 8.77 3.87
C SER A 62 4.67 7.49 4.38
N SER A 63 5.21 6.94 5.47
CA SER A 63 4.80 5.69 6.12
C SER A 63 4.45 5.93 7.58
N CYS A 64 3.39 5.29 8.08
CA CYS A 64 2.92 5.45 9.46
C CYS A 64 3.92 4.85 10.45
N GLN A 65 4.56 5.67 11.28
CA GLN A 65 5.40 5.35 12.44
C GLN A 65 6.60 4.43 12.19
N ALA A 66 6.68 3.74 11.06
CA ALA A 66 7.71 2.73 10.82
C ALA A 66 7.90 2.43 9.32
N VAL A 67 9.01 1.77 8.99
CA VAL A 67 9.22 1.06 7.73
C VAL A 67 9.85 -0.29 8.08
N MET A 68 9.49 -1.37 7.36
CA MET A 68 10.10 -2.68 7.54
C MET A 68 10.94 -3.06 6.31
N THR A 69 12.08 -3.69 6.55
CA THR A 69 12.96 -4.27 5.53
C THR A 69 13.35 -5.69 5.94
N ASP A 70 14.11 -6.40 5.12
CA ASP A 70 14.73 -7.68 5.48
C ASP A 70 15.67 -7.57 6.71
N GLN A 71 16.12 -6.36 7.03
CA GLN A 71 16.99 -6.09 8.18
C GLN A 71 16.22 -5.83 9.48
N GLY A 72 14.88 -5.68 9.44
CA GLY A 72 14.05 -5.52 10.63
C GLY A 72 12.82 -4.63 10.46
N PHE A 73 12.08 -4.50 11.56
CA PHE A 73 11.00 -3.54 11.74
C PHE A 73 11.54 -2.28 12.41
N HIS A 74 11.61 -1.18 11.67
CA HIS A 74 12.28 0.07 12.09
C HIS A 74 11.23 1.11 12.46
N THR A 75 11.20 1.51 13.73
CA THR A 75 10.26 2.52 14.29
C THR A 75 10.95 3.85 14.57
N GLY A 76 10.14 4.91 14.74
CA GLY A 76 10.62 6.29 14.98
C GLY A 76 11.09 6.92 13.68
N PRO A 77 11.85 8.05 13.74
CA PRO A 77 12.36 8.64 12.53
C PRO A 77 13.20 7.62 11.76
N VAL A 78 12.69 7.19 10.61
CA VAL A 78 13.36 6.24 9.72
C VAL A 78 13.12 6.60 8.26
N ILE A 79 14.17 6.48 7.46
CA ILE A 79 14.13 6.44 6.00
C ILE A 79 14.66 5.09 5.56
N ALA A 80 13.91 4.37 4.73
CA ALA A 80 14.36 3.13 4.12
C ALA A 80 14.20 3.19 2.60
N ALA A 81 15.07 2.49 1.90
CA ALA A 81 15.04 2.43 0.44
C ALA A 81 15.25 1.00 -0.05
N LEU A 82 14.57 0.66 -1.16
CA LEU A 82 14.85 -0.52 -1.97
C LEU A 82 15.41 -0.06 -3.31
N ALA A 83 16.67 -0.35 -3.54
CA ALA A 83 17.36 -0.09 -4.79
C ALA A 83 17.20 -1.26 -5.76
N VAL A 84 16.89 -0.96 -7.00
CA VAL A 84 16.70 -1.93 -8.07
C VAL A 84 17.78 -1.74 -9.13
N TYR A 85 18.49 -2.80 -9.44
CA TYR A 85 19.56 -2.86 -10.45
C TYR A 85 19.08 -3.72 -11.61
N ASP A 86 18.57 -3.06 -12.64
CA ASP A 86 18.01 -3.72 -13.83
C ASP A 86 18.88 -3.44 -15.05
N THR A 87 19.01 -4.39 -15.93
CA THR A 87 19.75 -4.26 -17.19
C THR A 87 18.90 -3.73 -18.34
N GLY A 88 17.58 -3.68 -18.16
CA GLY A 88 16.65 -3.15 -19.16
C GLY A 88 16.79 -1.63 -19.29
N PRO A 89 16.97 -1.10 -20.52
CA PRO A 89 16.97 0.34 -20.72
C PRO A 89 15.56 0.91 -20.47
N HIS A 90 15.49 2.07 -19.82
CA HIS A 90 14.21 2.74 -19.55
C HIS A 90 13.16 1.86 -18.86
N ALA A 91 13.62 1.05 -17.88
CA ALA A 91 12.76 0.08 -17.22
C ALA A 91 11.78 0.70 -16.21
N TYR A 92 11.98 1.94 -15.81
CA TYR A 92 11.17 2.62 -14.78
C TYR A 92 10.90 4.07 -15.16
N GLY A 93 9.62 4.44 -15.20
CA GLY A 93 9.19 5.82 -15.42
C GLY A 93 8.32 6.32 -14.27
N THR A 94 8.65 7.48 -13.70
CA THR A 94 7.93 8.07 -12.58
C THR A 94 7.12 9.27 -13.00
N GLY A 95 5.92 9.40 -12.42
CA GLY A 95 5.03 10.52 -12.61
C GLY A 95 4.36 10.96 -11.33
N ILE A 96 3.99 12.22 -11.25
CA ILE A 96 3.38 12.84 -10.07
C ILE A 96 2.40 13.92 -10.51
N SER A 97 1.30 14.07 -9.78
CA SER A 97 0.33 15.14 -10.01
C SER A 97 -0.45 15.46 -8.75
N ASN A 98 -0.96 16.69 -8.66
CA ASN A 98 -1.89 17.09 -7.59
C ASN A 98 -3.34 16.77 -7.97
N HIS A 99 -4.26 16.76 -6.99
CA HIS A 99 -5.68 16.51 -7.21
C HIS A 99 -6.48 17.71 -7.79
N ASN A 100 -5.83 18.84 -8.05
CA ASN A 100 -6.52 20.08 -8.40
C ASN A 100 -7.08 20.13 -9.83
N SER A 101 -6.90 19.08 -10.63
CA SER A 101 -7.44 19.02 -12.00
C SER A 101 -8.05 17.65 -12.28
N GLY A 102 -9.17 17.59 -13.02
CA GLY A 102 -9.78 16.34 -13.48
C GLY A 102 -8.86 15.43 -14.30
N ASP A 103 -7.74 15.97 -14.81
CA ASP A 103 -6.76 15.25 -15.63
C ASP A 103 -5.52 14.82 -14.82
N SER A 104 -5.57 14.84 -13.49
CA SER A 104 -4.41 14.60 -12.64
C SER A 104 -3.76 13.23 -12.88
N VAL A 105 -4.55 12.18 -13.02
CA VAL A 105 -4.07 10.82 -13.29
C VAL A 105 -3.42 10.72 -14.66
N THR A 106 -4.08 11.26 -15.70
CA THR A 106 -3.54 11.30 -17.08
C THR A 106 -2.21 12.03 -17.13
N LYS A 107 -2.07 13.18 -16.45
CA LYS A 107 -0.81 13.93 -16.39
C LYS A 107 0.32 13.12 -15.73
N ALA A 108 0.03 12.42 -14.63
CA ALA A 108 1.01 11.58 -13.96
C ALA A 108 1.43 10.39 -14.85
N LEU A 109 0.47 9.76 -15.54
CA LEU A 109 0.74 8.66 -16.47
C LEU A 109 1.57 9.10 -17.68
N ASP A 110 1.20 10.20 -18.32
CA ASP A 110 1.92 10.72 -19.48
C ASP A 110 3.35 11.12 -19.10
N MET A 111 3.52 11.81 -17.95
CA MET A 111 4.85 12.12 -17.39
C MET A 111 5.69 10.86 -17.16
N ALA A 112 5.11 9.79 -16.62
CA ALA A 112 5.80 8.52 -16.36
C ALA A 112 6.20 7.82 -17.68
N LEU A 113 5.32 7.82 -18.69
CA LEU A 113 5.59 7.28 -20.01
C LEU A 113 6.74 8.02 -20.72
N GLU A 114 6.73 9.36 -20.65
CA GLU A 114 7.78 10.21 -21.20
C GLU A 114 9.13 9.97 -20.49
N ASN A 115 9.13 9.94 -19.15
CA ASN A 115 10.34 9.70 -18.35
C ASN A 115 10.96 8.32 -18.59
N ALA A 116 10.14 7.31 -18.88
CA ALA A 116 10.61 5.98 -19.29
C ALA A 116 10.95 5.91 -20.79
N ASN A 117 10.68 6.95 -21.58
CA ASN A 117 10.74 6.88 -23.05
C ASN A 117 9.94 5.69 -23.62
N ARG A 118 8.72 5.47 -23.07
CA ARG A 118 7.84 4.32 -23.36
C ARG A 118 6.44 4.77 -23.82
N VAL A 119 6.33 5.93 -24.45
CA VAL A 119 5.07 6.46 -24.97
C VAL A 119 4.46 5.44 -25.95
N GLY A 120 3.21 5.02 -25.68
CA GLY A 120 2.49 4.01 -26.47
C GLY A 120 2.73 2.57 -26.03
N GLU A 121 3.55 2.31 -25.02
CA GLU A 121 3.78 0.97 -24.47
C GLU A 121 2.96 0.75 -23.19
N VAL A 122 2.70 -0.51 -22.87
CA VAL A 122 1.96 -0.96 -21.69
C VAL A 122 2.94 -1.48 -20.64
N PRO A 123 2.87 -1.03 -19.37
CA PRO A 123 3.77 -1.49 -18.32
C PRO A 123 3.43 -2.90 -17.83
N ASN A 124 4.38 -3.55 -17.15
CA ASN A 124 4.19 -4.86 -16.54
C ASN A 124 3.49 -4.74 -15.17
N LEU A 125 3.71 -3.61 -14.48
CA LEU A 125 3.21 -3.32 -13.14
C LEU A 125 3.14 -1.80 -12.97
N ILE A 126 2.20 -1.33 -12.16
CA ILE A 126 2.12 0.07 -11.70
C ILE A 126 2.25 0.09 -10.18
N LEU A 127 3.27 0.78 -9.65
CA LEU A 127 3.34 1.16 -8.25
C LEU A 127 2.65 2.51 -8.07
N LEU A 128 1.61 2.55 -7.24
CA LEU A 128 0.80 3.74 -7.00
C LEU A 128 0.87 4.15 -5.54
N HIS A 129 1.19 5.42 -5.27
CA HIS A 129 0.94 6.05 -3.99
C HIS A 129 0.09 7.30 -4.19
N ALA A 130 -1.06 7.34 -3.54
CA ALA A 130 -1.93 8.49 -3.50
C ALA A 130 -1.97 9.09 -2.10
N THR A 131 -2.39 10.34 -1.96
CA THR A 131 -2.87 10.84 -0.68
C THR A 131 -4.30 10.36 -0.45
N PRO A 132 -4.72 10.06 0.80
CA PRO A 132 -6.05 9.50 1.06
C PRO A 132 -7.20 10.35 0.50
N GLY A 133 -8.21 9.70 -0.08
CA GLY A 133 -9.48 10.32 -0.45
C GLY A 133 -9.99 10.07 -1.87
N GLN A 134 -9.15 9.72 -2.84
CA GLN A 134 -9.53 9.57 -4.24
C GLN A 134 -9.07 8.26 -4.89
N GLU A 135 -8.71 7.27 -4.12
CA GLU A 135 -8.04 6.06 -4.58
C GLU A 135 -8.85 5.30 -5.63
N GLU A 136 -10.16 5.16 -5.41
CA GLU A 136 -11.05 4.44 -6.33
C GLU A 136 -11.12 5.13 -7.70
N SER A 137 -11.19 6.46 -7.73
CA SER A 137 -11.23 7.23 -8.98
C SER A 137 -9.89 7.21 -9.71
N ILE A 138 -8.78 7.22 -8.98
CA ILE A 138 -7.44 7.09 -9.55
C ILE A 138 -7.27 5.72 -10.22
N ILE A 139 -7.65 4.64 -9.53
CA ILE A 139 -7.59 3.28 -10.07
C ILE A 139 -8.46 3.15 -11.33
N ALA A 140 -9.69 3.66 -11.29
CA ALA A 140 -10.58 3.65 -12.44
C ALA A 140 -9.97 4.35 -13.67
N SER A 141 -9.32 5.51 -13.47
CA SER A 141 -8.64 6.25 -14.55
C SER A 141 -7.41 5.51 -15.09
N ILE A 142 -6.66 4.79 -14.24
CA ILE A 142 -5.56 3.94 -14.67
C ILE A 142 -6.07 2.76 -15.50
N ASP A 143 -7.15 2.10 -15.04
CA ASP A 143 -7.79 0.98 -15.74
C ASP A 143 -8.40 1.42 -17.07
N GLU A 144 -8.94 2.63 -17.15
CA GLU A 144 -9.40 3.22 -18.42
C GLU A 144 -8.25 3.39 -19.42
N ARG A 145 -7.07 3.79 -18.96
CA ARG A 145 -5.89 4.03 -19.80
C ARG A 145 -5.22 2.75 -20.30
N PHE A 146 -5.01 1.76 -19.43
CA PHE A 146 -4.22 0.57 -19.72
C PHE A 146 -5.01 -0.74 -19.74
N GLY A 147 -6.28 -0.70 -19.31
CA GLY A 147 -7.10 -1.88 -19.08
C GLY A 147 -6.81 -2.56 -17.74
N THR A 148 -7.79 -3.29 -17.25
CA THR A 148 -7.74 -3.98 -15.94
C THR A 148 -6.71 -5.13 -15.87
N LEU A 149 -6.07 -5.49 -16.99
CA LEU A 149 -5.05 -6.54 -17.01
C LEU A 149 -3.72 -6.10 -16.40
N ILE A 150 -3.46 -4.81 -16.36
CA ILE A 150 -2.21 -4.29 -15.77
C ILE A 150 -2.35 -4.21 -14.25
N PRO A 151 -1.55 -4.97 -13.50
CA PRO A 151 -1.67 -4.98 -12.06
C PRO A 151 -1.21 -3.65 -11.46
N ILE A 152 -1.94 -3.22 -10.43
CA ILE A 152 -1.56 -2.12 -9.56
C ILE A 152 -1.12 -2.71 -8.23
N ILE A 153 -0.05 -2.18 -7.66
CA ILE A 153 0.37 -2.39 -6.26
C ILE A 153 0.59 -1.02 -5.65
N GLY A 154 0.25 -0.84 -4.39
CA GLY A 154 0.48 0.45 -3.72
C GLY A 154 -0.29 0.61 -2.43
N GLY A 155 -0.28 1.83 -1.93
CA GLY A 155 -1.00 2.22 -0.73
C GLY A 155 -1.03 3.73 -0.59
N SER A 156 -2.04 4.25 0.11
CA SER A 156 -2.13 5.67 0.38
C SER A 156 -1.06 6.10 1.38
N ALA A 157 -0.35 7.17 1.06
CA ALA A 157 0.65 7.75 1.95
C ALA A 157 0.05 7.99 3.35
N ALA A 158 0.82 7.73 4.38
CA ALA A 158 0.34 7.75 5.76
C ALA A 158 1.18 8.66 6.65
N ASP A 159 0.53 9.22 7.64
CA ASP A 159 1.14 9.91 8.78
C ASP A 159 0.89 9.11 10.08
N ASN A 160 1.32 9.64 11.21
CA ASN A 160 1.22 8.92 12.48
C ASN A 160 -0.17 8.97 13.12
N ASN A 161 -1.04 9.94 12.73
CA ASN A 161 -2.26 10.26 13.47
C ASN A 161 -3.48 10.60 12.60
N ILE A 162 -3.43 10.36 11.29
CA ILE A 162 -4.46 10.76 10.32
C ILE A 162 -4.69 12.29 10.38
N ALA A 163 -3.61 13.05 10.46
CA ALA A 163 -3.61 14.51 10.62
C ALA A 163 -3.38 15.28 9.31
N GLY A 164 -3.20 14.58 8.19
CA GLY A 164 -2.94 15.19 6.88
C GLY A 164 -1.48 15.54 6.63
N LYS A 165 -0.54 14.96 7.39
CA LYS A 165 0.91 15.18 7.23
C LYS A 165 1.59 14.19 6.30
N TRP A 166 0.82 13.50 5.49
CA TRP A 166 1.33 12.57 4.47
C TRP A 166 1.86 13.30 3.24
N SER A 167 2.73 12.61 2.52
CA SER A 167 3.31 13.13 1.29
C SER A 167 3.78 12.02 0.35
N VAL A 168 3.85 12.36 -0.94
CA VAL A 168 4.43 11.52 -1.98
C VAL A 168 5.48 12.33 -2.75
N ILE A 169 6.55 11.69 -3.18
CA ILE A 169 7.67 12.32 -3.88
C ILE A 169 8.15 11.51 -5.08
N THR A 170 8.59 12.20 -6.10
CA THR A 170 9.37 11.64 -7.22
C THR A 170 10.47 12.62 -7.62
N ALA A 171 11.30 12.28 -8.60
CA ALA A 171 12.27 13.24 -9.17
C ALA A 171 11.59 14.51 -9.73
N GLN A 172 10.34 14.39 -10.21
CA GLN A 172 9.60 15.47 -10.86
C GLN A 172 8.89 16.41 -9.88
N GLY A 173 8.68 15.99 -8.63
CA GLY A 173 7.98 16.84 -7.65
C GLY A 173 7.63 16.13 -6.34
N SER A 174 6.89 16.85 -5.52
CA SER A 174 6.32 16.39 -4.25
C SER A 174 4.86 16.84 -4.13
N GLN A 175 4.00 16.06 -3.45
CA GLN A 175 2.61 16.40 -3.21
C GLN A 175 2.16 15.97 -1.81
N THR A 176 1.36 16.81 -1.16
CA THR A 176 0.60 16.51 0.06
C THR A 176 -0.90 16.32 -0.24
N SER A 177 -1.32 16.60 -1.47
CA SER A 177 -2.65 16.33 -2.03
C SER A 177 -2.51 15.94 -3.50
N GLY A 178 -2.40 14.63 -3.77
CA GLY A 178 -2.15 14.16 -5.13
C GLY A 178 -1.80 12.68 -5.18
N LEU A 179 -1.17 12.32 -6.27
CA LEU A 179 -0.70 10.96 -6.50
C LEU A 179 0.71 10.97 -7.10
N SER A 180 1.44 9.91 -6.85
CA SER A 180 2.67 9.55 -7.55
C SER A 180 2.60 8.11 -8.03
N LEU A 181 3.24 7.80 -9.13
CA LEU A 181 3.27 6.45 -9.66
C LEU A 181 4.59 6.13 -10.35
N THR A 182 4.88 4.85 -10.46
CA THR A 182 5.96 4.31 -11.28
C THR A 182 5.40 3.26 -12.22
N LEU A 183 5.68 3.42 -13.50
CA LEU A 183 5.44 2.40 -14.53
C LEU A 183 6.66 1.49 -14.63
N PHE A 184 6.46 0.19 -14.48
CA PHE A 184 7.50 -0.83 -14.54
C PHE A 184 7.50 -1.50 -15.91
N TYR A 185 8.65 -1.44 -16.58
CA TYR A 185 9.00 -2.20 -17.79
C TYR A 185 10.20 -3.09 -17.46
N SER A 186 10.15 -3.74 -16.29
CA SER A 186 11.26 -4.52 -15.75
C SER A 186 11.70 -5.63 -16.68
N SER A 187 13.01 -5.89 -16.72
CA SER A 187 13.60 -6.98 -17.54
C SER A 187 13.26 -8.38 -17.01
N GLN A 188 12.71 -8.45 -15.81
CA GLN A 188 12.33 -9.70 -15.15
C GLN A 188 10.83 -9.70 -14.83
N PRO A 189 10.19 -10.87 -14.84
CA PRO A 189 8.80 -11.02 -14.45
C PRO A 189 8.56 -10.54 -13.00
N VAL A 190 7.33 -10.09 -12.77
CA VAL A 190 6.82 -9.72 -11.44
C VAL A 190 5.48 -10.41 -11.22
N ASP A 191 5.36 -11.12 -10.12
CA ASP A 191 4.11 -11.72 -9.67
C ASP A 191 3.58 -10.95 -8.46
N ILE A 192 2.25 -10.91 -8.32
CA ILE A 192 1.58 -10.12 -7.30
C ILE A 192 0.60 -10.95 -6.48
N ALA A 193 0.37 -10.53 -5.24
CA ALA A 193 -0.75 -10.98 -4.42
C ALA A 193 -1.34 -9.82 -3.63
N PHE A 194 -2.65 -9.86 -3.43
CA PHE A 194 -3.39 -8.85 -2.68
C PHE A 194 -4.44 -9.53 -1.81
N SER A 195 -4.34 -9.41 -0.49
CA SER A 195 -5.24 -10.14 0.40
C SER A 195 -5.22 -9.61 1.84
N ALA A 196 -6.34 -9.87 2.55
CA ALA A 196 -6.51 -9.56 3.98
C ALA A 196 -6.33 -10.79 4.87
N GLY A 197 -6.10 -10.56 6.16
CA GLY A 197 -6.01 -11.60 7.19
C GLY A 197 -7.30 -11.84 7.97
N HIS A 198 -8.41 -11.22 7.55
CA HIS A 198 -9.70 -11.29 8.23
C HIS A 198 -10.57 -12.42 7.67
N THR A 199 -11.43 -12.98 8.52
CA THR A 199 -12.40 -14.01 8.15
C THR A 199 -13.82 -13.48 8.31
N PRO A 200 -14.77 -13.84 7.42
CA PRO A 200 -16.15 -13.42 7.55
C PRO A 200 -16.80 -14.07 8.79
N THR A 201 -17.66 -13.31 9.46
CA THR A 201 -18.59 -13.83 10.47
C THR A 201 -19.95 -14.13 9.84
N ASN A 202 -20.90 -14.63 10.64
CA ASN A 202 -22.28 -14.79 10.20
C ASN A 202 -23.14 -13.53 10.37
N ILE A 203 -22.54 -12.41 10.80
CA ILE A 203 -23.24 -11.15 11.04
C ILE A 203 -23.20 -10.34 9.76
N LYS A 204 -24.38 -9.97 9.26
CA LYS A 204 -24.56 -9.26 8.00
C LYS A 204 -25.64 -8.19 8.13
N GLY A 205 -25.62 -7.22 7.23
CA GLY A 205 -26.62 -6.17 7.04
C GLY A 205 -26.44 -5.48 5.70
N VAL A 206 -27.28 -4.54 5.39
CA VAL A 206 -27.24 -3.76 4.15
C VAL A 206 -26.98 -2.29 4.47
N ALA A 207 -26.09 -1.65 3.75
CA ALA A 207 -25.92 -0.19 3.80
C ALA A 207 -27.17 0.48 3.20
N THR A 208 -28.05 0.99 4.04
CA THR A 208 -29.33 1.59 3.58
C THR A 208 -29.22 3.07 3.32
N LYS A 209 -28.19 3.73 3.88
CA LYS A 209 -27.90 5.14 3.61
C LYS A 209 -26.43 5.44 3.72
N THR A 210 -25.90 6.10 2.70
CA THR A 210 -24.50 6.45 2.61
C THR A 210 -24.30 7.88 2.07
N ASN A 211 -23.12 8.44 2.32
CA ASN A 211 -22.66 9.67 1.68
C ASN A 211 -21.15 9.55 1.46
N ASP A 212 -20.76 9.17 0.23
CA ASP A 212 -19.39 8.88 -0.18
C ASP A 212 -18.72 7.83 0.75
N ARG A 213 -17.86 8.23 1.67
CA ARG A 213 -17.17 7.36 2.64
C ARG A 213 -17.86 7.33 4.01
N CYS A 214 -19.00 7.97 4.16
CA CYS A 214 -19.79 7.94 5.38
C CYS A 214 -20.90 6.92 5.27
N LEU A 215 -20.87 5.87 6.07
CA LEU A 215 -21.95 4.92 6.28
C LEU A 215 -22.88 5.48 7.34
N LEU A 216 -24.06 5.91 6.95
CA LEU A 216 -25.02 6.59 7.84
C LEU A 216 -26.00 5.60 8.48
N GLU A 217 -26.51 4.63 7.71
CA GLU A 217 -27.47 3.64 8.19
C GLU A 217 -27.14 2.22 7.69
N ILE A 218 -27.36 1.23 8.55
CA ILE A 218 -27.36 -0.20 8.23
C ILE A 218 -28.73 -0.75 8.62
N ASP A 219 -29.44 -1.40 7.67
CA ASP A 219 -30.78 -1.94 7.87
C ASP A 219 -31.76 -0.92 8.47
N ASP A 220 -31.73 0.33 7.97
CA ASP A 220 -32.53 1.48 8.40
C ASP A 220 -32.31 1.93 9.86
N GLU A 221 -31.23 1.49 10.51
CA GLU A 221 -30.80 1.96 11.82
C GLU A 221 -29.46 2.76 11.73
N PRO A 222 -29.20 3.73 12.62
CA PRO A 222 -27.92 4.45 12.64
C PRO A 222 -26.74 3.48 12.66
N ALA A 223 -25.83 3.60 11.70
CA ALA A 223 -24.75 2.63 11.45
C ALA A 223 -23.86 2.39 12.67
N LEU A 224 -23.57 3.43 13.45
CA LEU A 224 -22.78 3.33 14.68
C LEU A 224 -23.43 2.42 15.74
N ASN A 225 -24.77 2.51 15.90
CA ASN A 225 -25.49 1.68 16.84
C ASN A 225 -25.46 0.20 16.43
N VAL A 226 -25.63 -0.06 15.14
CA VAL A 226 -25.55 -1.44 14.59
C VAL A 226 -24.15 -1.98 14.74
N TYR A 227 -23.12 -1.22 14.37
CA TYR A 227 -21.73 -1.64 14.46
C TYR A 227 -21.31 -1.95 15.91
N ARG A 228 -21.69 -1.08 16.88
CA ARG A 228 -21.46 -1.32 18.30
C ARG A 228 -22.16 -2.59 18.81
N ARG A 229 -23.37 -2.86 18.33
CA ARG A 229 -24.10 -4.10 18.65
C ARG A 229 -23.39 -5.32 18.05
N TRP A 230 -22.91 -5.24 16.82
CA TRP A 230 -22.18 -6.31 16.13
C TRP A 230 -20.85 -6.65 16.82
N THR A 231 -20.14 -5.67 17.31
CA THR A 231 -18.86 -5.82 18.01
C THR A 231 -19.00 -6.10 19.51
N ASN A 232 -20.23 -6.32 20.03
CA ASN A 232 -20.55 -6.48 21.45
C ASN A 232 -20.02 -5.34 22.33
N HIS A 233 -20.06 -4.11 21.83
CA HIS A 233 -19.55 -2.90 22.52
C HIS A 233 -18.08 -3.02 22.98
N GLN A 234 -17.29 -3.92 22.43
CA GLN A 234 -15.87 -4.04 22.77
C GLN A 234 -15.09 -2.75 22.40
N ASP A 235 -15.67 -1.90 21.54
CA ASP A 235 -15.11 -0.62 21.12
C ASP A 235 -15.62 0.58 21.97
N ASN A 236 -16.05 0.37 23.21
CA ASN A 236 -16.41 1.47 24.13
C ASN A 236 -15.22 2.37 24.54
N GLN A 237 -14.01 2.09 24.08
CA GLN A 237 -12.91 3.02 24.14
C GLN A 237 -12.91 3.89 22.88
N VAL A 238 -13.87 4.83 22.84
CA VAL A 238 -13.76 5.95 21.90
C VAL A 238 -12.49 6.69 22.27
N GLY A 239 -11.52 6.67 21.37
CA GLY A 239 -10.29 7.43 21.53
C GLY A 239 -10.59 8.93 21.65
N LYS A 240 -9.60 9.75 21.96
CA LYS A 240 -9.70 11.19 21.81
C LYS A 240 -10.19 11.46 20.37
N ASP A 241 -11.15 12.35 20.20
CA ASP A 241 -11.72 12.77 18.92
C ASP A 241 -12.64 11.73 18.20
N ASN A 242 -13.36 10.89 18.95
CA ASN A 242 -14.31 9.90 18.40
C ASN A 242 -13.67 8.87 17.43
N MET A 243 -12.39 8.60 17.57
CA MET A 243 -11.65 7.68 16.70
C MET A 243 -11.96 6.22 17.01
N LEU A 244 -12.35 5.45 15.99
CA LEU A 244 -12.56 4.00 16.05
C LEU A 244 -11.33 3.21 15.56
N PHE A 245 -10.46 3.85 14.82
CA PHE A 245 -9.41 3.32 13.98
C PHE A 245 -8.60 2.15 14.57
N THR A 246 -8.11 2.25 15.80
CA THR A 246 -7.22 1.22 16.37
C THR A 246 -7.97 -0.08 16.69
N ASN A 247 -9.17 0.03 17.24
CA ASN A 247 -9.96 -1.13 17.67
C ASN A 247 -10.72 -1.77 16.51
N SER A 248 -11.20 -0.97 15.58
CA SER A 248 -11.96 -1.41 14.41
C SER A 248 -11.10 -2.19 13.40
N SER A 249 -9.77 -2.12 13.49
CA SER A 249 -8.87 -2.95 12.66
C SER A 249 -9.06 -4.46 12.86
N ALA A 250 -9.57 -4.89 14.02
CA ALA A 250 -9.93 -6.29 14.27
C ALA A 250 -11.33 -6.66 13.73
N TYR A 251 -12.20 -5.69 13.46
CA TYR A 251 -13.60 -5.87 13.10
C TYR A 251 -14.04 -4.99 11.92
N PRO A 252 -13.37 -5.06 10.76
CA PRO A 252 -13.78 -4.27 9.60
C PRO A 252 -15.09 -4.79 8.99
N LEU A 253 -15.67 -3.97 8.10
CA LEU A 253 -16.80 -4.34 7.28
C LEU A 253 -16.31 -4.91 5.95
N GLY A 254 -16.73 -6.13 5.61
CA GLY A 254 -16.40 -6.79 4.36
C GLY A 254 -17.54 -6.67 3.35
N ARG A 255 -17.21 -6.39 2.10
CA ARG A 255 -18.10 -6.48 0.95
C ARG A 255 -17.58 -7.54 0.01
N ILE A 256 -18.46 -8.36 -0.55
CA ILE A 256 -18.04 -9.40 -1.50
C ILE A 256 -17.52 -8.70 -2.76
N ALA A 257 -16.23 -8.91 -3.07
CA ALA A 257 -15.60 -8.41 -4.29
C ALA A 257 -15.70 -9.43 -5.45
N GLY A 258 -15.89 -10.70 -5.12
CA GLY A 258 -16.06 -11.76 -6.12
C GLY A 258 -16.03 -13.14 -5.48
N HIS A 259 -15.99 -14.17 -6.32
CA HIS A 259 -15.97 -15.57 -5.89
C HIS A 259 -14.82 -16.33 -6.56
N LEU A 260 -14.15 -17.17 -5.79
CA LEU A 260 -13.17 -18.12 -6.29
C LEU A 260 -13.61 -19.54 -5.88
N TYR A 261 -13.94 -20.40 -6.84
CA TYR A 261 -14.47 -21.75 -6.58
C TYR A 261 -15.62 -21.75 -5.55
N ASP A 262 -16.63 -20.90 -5.79
CA ASP A 262 -17.82 -20.71 -4.92
C ASP A 262 -17.52 -20.16 -3.52
N ARG A 263 -16.28 -19.74 -3.24
CA ARG A 263 -15.92 -19.05 -1.99
C ARG A 263 -15.83 -17.55 -2.23
N PRO A 264 -16.58 -16.73 -1.47
CA PRO A 264 -16.49 -15.29 -1.59
C PRO A 264 -15.13 -14.79 -1.10
N TYR A 265 -14.56 -13.81 -1.80
CA TYR A 265 -13.47 -12.99 -1.27
C TYR A 265 -13.96 -11.57 -1.05
N TYR A 266 -13.38 -10.90 -0.07
CA TYR A 266 -13.91 -9.66 0.46
C TYR A 266 -12.96 -8.49 0.24
N LYS A 267 -13.54 -7.36 -0.14
CA LYS A 267 -12.96 -6.03 -0.03
C LYS A 267 -13.33 -5.48 1.35
N LEU A 268 -12.33 -5.03 2.11
CA LEU A 268 -12.54 -4.54 3.46
C LEU A 268 -12.65 -3.02 3.49
N SER A 269 -13.57 -2.54 4.32
CA SER A 269 -13.76 -1.13 4.67
C SER A 269 -13.47 -0.96 6.17
N HIS A 270 -12.52 -0.10 6.47
CA HIS A 270 -12.04 0.12 7.84
C HIS A 270 -12.73 1.36 8.44
N PRO A 271 -13.46 1.22 9.55
CA PRO A 271 -14.02 2.36 10.29
C PRO A 271 -12.92 3.27 10.87
N ILE A 272 -13.03 4.58 10.58
CA ILE A 272 -12.06 5.59 11.04
C ILE A 272 -12.56 6.23 12.33
N ARG A 273 -13.74 6.84 12.25
CA ARG A 273 -14.32 7.63 13.34
C ARG A 273 -15.85 7.65 13.29
N GLU A 274 -16.44 8.07 14.39
CA GLU A 274 -17.87 8.35 14.50
C GLU A 274 -18.19 9.69 13.86
N THR A 275 -19.33 9.79 13.18
CA THR A 275 -19.85 11.07 12.69
C THR A 275 -20.88 11.67 13.66
N PRO A 276 -21.08 13.02 13.69
CA PRO A 276 -22.01 13.67 14.61
C PRO A 276 -23.45 13.21 14.51
N ASP A 277 -23.85 12.67 13.36
CA ASP A 277 -25.19 12.17 13.04
C ASP A 277 -25.37 10.66 13.33
N GLY A 278 -24.40 10.02 14.00
CA GLY A 278 -24.46 8.61 14.38
C GLY A 278 -24.06 7.65 13.27
N GLY A 279 -23.41 8.14 12.23
CA GLY A 279 -22.78 7.33 11.19
C GLY A 279 -21.34 6.97 11.52
N ILE A 280 -20.67 6.35 10.53
CA ILE A 280 -19.27 5.91 10.59
C ILE A 280 -18.56 6.39 9.34
N GLU A 281 -17.44 7.13 9.50
CA GLU A 281 -16.53 7.44 8.43
C GLU A 281 -15.61 6.25 8.16
N LEU A 282 -15.41 5.91 6.87
CA LEU A 282 -14.61 4.77 6.39
C LEU A 282 -13.46 5.26 5.51
N PHE A 283 -12.40 4.47 5.41
CA PHE A 283 -11.31 4.75 4.46
C PHE A 283 -11.66 4.45 3.00
N THR A 284 -12.72 3.66 2.74
CA THR A 284 -13.17 3.31 1.38
C THR A 284 -14.57 3.82 1.13
N ARG A 285 -14.87 4.12 -0.13
CA ARG A 285 -16.23 4.45 -0.55
C ARG A 285 -17.17 3.26 -0.34
N ILE A 286 -18.41 3.55 0.03
CA ILE A 286 -19.47 2.57 0.23
C ILE A 286 -20.74 3.08 -0.45
N GLU A 287 -21.53 2.17 -1.02
CA GLU A 287 -22.73 2.51 -1.77
C GLU A 287 -24.01 1.96 -1.10
N GLU A 288 -25.11 2.66 -1.28
CA GLU A 288 -26.42 2.17 -0.83
C GLU A 288 -26.76 0.86 -1.55
N GLY A 289 -27.19 -0.13 -0.77
CA GLY A 289 -27.45 -1.48 -1.25
C GLY A 289 -26.26 -2.46 -1.08
N ASP A 290 -25.08 -1.97 -0.70
CA ASP A 290 -23.93 -2.87 -0.41
C ASP A 290 -24.29 -3.83 0.73
N GLU A 291 -24.13 -5.15 0.50
CA GLU A 291 -24.20 -6.16 1.55
C GLU A 291 -22.91 -6.10 2.40
N LEU A 292 -23.07 -5.84 3.68
CA LEU A 292 -22.00 -5.75 4.65
C LEU A 292 -21.91 -7.05 5.45
N THR A 293 -20.70 -7.56 5.61
CA THR A 293 -20.40 -8.67 6.50
C THR A 293 -19.42 -8.19 7.57
N LEU A 294 -19.74 -8.40 8.86
CA LEU A 294 -18.74 -8.15 9.89
C LEU A 294 -17.60 -9.16 9.75
N MET A 295 -16.40 -8.63 9.60
CA MET A 295 -15.19 -9.44 9.51
C MET A 295 -14.51 -9.53 10.89
N LYS A 296 -13.66 -10.55 11.07
CA LYS A 296 -12.89 -10.73 12.30
C LYS A 296 -11.44 -11.07 11.97
N GLY A 297 -10.51 -10.28 12.48
CA GLY A 297 -9.07 -10.54 12.47
C GLY A 297 -8.62 -11.09 13.82
N SER A 298 -8.24 -12.37 13.89
CA SER A 298 -7.53 -12.86 15.05
C SER A 298 -6.05 -12.45 14.97
N ARG A 299 -5.44 -12.14 16.13
CA ARG A 299 -4.02 -11.77 16.22
C ARG A 299 -3.12 -12.78 15.49
N GLU A 300 -3.34 -14.07 15.71
CA GLU A 300 -2.58 -15.15 15.09
C GLU A 300 -2.69 -15.12 13.54
N HIS A 301 -3.90 -14.96 13.01
CA HIS A 301 -4.11 -14.89 11.57
C HIS A 301 -3.50 -13.64 10.95
N LEU A 302 -3.58 -12.50 11.63
CA LEU A 302 -3.01 -11.25 11.14
C LEU A 302 -1.46 -11.33 11.12
N VAL A 303 -0.84 -11.88 12.17
CA VAL A 303 0.62 -12.08 12.23
C VAL A 303 1.11 -12.99 11.09
N ALA A 304 0.45 -14.13 10.87
CA ALA A 304 0.85 -15.08 9.83
C ALA A 304 0.52 -14.61 8.41
N ARG A 305 -0.31 -13.57 8.25
CA ARG A 305 -0.87 -13.21 6.95
C ARG A 305 0.16 -12.62 6.00
N ALA A 306 1.06 -11.78 6.49
CA ALA A 306 2.06 -11.13 5.64
C ALA A 306 2.93 -12.15 4.89
N ALA A 307 3.47 -13.14 5.62
CA ALA A 307 4.23 -14.24 5.05
C ALA A 307 3.40 -15.07 4.06
N LYS A 308 2.11 -15.34 4.37
CA LYS A 308 1.22 -16.08 3.46
C LYS A 308 0.91 -15.30 2.17
N VAL A 309 0.78 -13.98 2.21
CA VAL A 309 0.55 -13.16 1.02
C VAL A 309 1.79 -13.17 0.12
N VAL A 310 2.97 -13.04 0.72
CA VAL A 310 4.24 -13.17 0.00
C VAL A 310 4.34 -14.54 -0.67
N ASN A 311 4.04 -15.63 0.04
CA ASN A 311 4.05 -16.97 -0.51
C ASN A 311 2.99 -17.14 -1.63
N ALA A 312 1.79 -16.59 -1.45
CA ALA A 312 0.73 -16.67 -2.47
C ALA A 312 1.10 -15.95 -3.78
N ALA A 313 1.84 -14.84 -3.71
CA ALA A 313 2.38 -14.17 -4.91
C ALA A 313 3.35 -15.08 -5.67
N PHE A 314 4.04 -15.97 -4.96
CA PHE A 314 5.06 -16.85 -5.52
C PHE A 314 4.54 -18.18 -6.11
N ASN A 315 3.29 -18.59 -5.82
CA ASN A 315 2.92 -20.02 -5.75
C ASN A 315 2.43 -20.71 -7.02
N GLN A 316 2.47 -20.14 -8.23
CA GLN A 316 1.82 -20.84 -9.35
C GLN A 316 2.68 -21.28 -10.55
N LYS A 317 3.93 -20.80 -10.68
CA LYS A 317 4.78 -21.18 -11.86
C LYS A 317 6.29 -21.26 -11.56
N LEU A 318 6.70 -21.28 -10.31
CA LEU A 318 8.02 -20.82 -9.88
C LEU A 318 8.98 -21.91 -9.38
N GLU A 319 8.64 -23.19 -9.49
CA GLU A 319 9.63 -24.26 -9.25
C GLU A 319 10.88 -24.13 -10.18
N GLU A 320 10.76 -23.34 -11.26
CA GLU A 320 11.82 -23.07 -12.23
C GLU A 320 12.41 -21.65 -12.16
N SER A 321 12.15 -20.87 -11.08
CA SER A 321 12.69 -19.50 -10.98
C SER A 321 13.18 -19.13 -9.59
N ARG A 322 14.12 -18.16 -9.52
CA ARG A 322 14.70 -17.61 -8.29
C ARG A 322 14.11 -16.26 -7.99
N LYS A 323 13.64 -16.04 -6.76
CA LYS A 323 13.22 -14.72 -6.24
C LYS A 323 14.40 -13.75 -6.25
N ILE A 324 14.15 -12.46 -6.50
CA ILE A 324 15.18 -11.41 -6.58
C ILE A 324 15.01 -10.36 -5.49
N GLY A 325 13.78 -9.95 -5.24
CA GLY A 325 13.42 -8.92 -4.28
C GLY A 325 11.91 -8.71 -4.23
N VAL A 326 11.42 -8.03 -3.19
CA VAL A 326 9.99 -7.90 -2.93
C VAL A 326 9.62 -6.48 -2.52
N ILE A 327 8.50 -6.02 -3.05
CA ILE A 327 7.77 -4.85 -2.54
C ILE A 327 6.58 -5.38 -1.77
N ASN A 328 6.51 -5.10 -0.48
CA ASN A 328 5.33 -5.33 0.34
C ASN A 328 4.71 -3.99 0.69
N ILE A 329 3.38 -3.90 0.68
CA ILE A 329 2.63 -2.75 1.18
C ILE A 329 1.69 -3.28 2.26
N PHE A 330 1.78 -2.74 3.45
CA PHE A 330 1.06 -3.24 4.62
C PHE A 330 0.20 -2.13 5.23
N CYS A 331 -1.04 -2.43 5.57
CA CYS A 331 -1.91 -1.44 6.19
C CYS A 331 -1.43 -1.03 7.59
N ALA A 332 -1.45 0.26 7.86
CA ALA A 332 -1.10 0.82 9.17
C ALA A 332 -2.03 0.35 10.30
N GLY A 333 -3.31 0.10 10.02
CA GLY A 333 -4.26 -0.40 11.02
C GLY A 333 -3.83 -1.71 11.69
N PRO A 334 -3.63 -2.80 10.95
CA PRO A 334 -3.09 -4.04 11.49
C PRO A 334 -1.69 -3.86 12.09
N MET A 335 -0.81 -3.04 11.52
CA MET A 335 0.51 -2.78 12.09
C MET A 335 0.41 -2.19 13.49
N LEU A 336 -0.42 -1.17 13.70
CA LEU A 336 -0.64 -0.56 15.01
C LEU A 336 -1.29 -1.53 16.01
N HIS A 337 -2.23 -2.35 15.54
CA HIS A 337 -2.85 -3.40 16.35
C HIS A 337 -1.86 -4.49 16.78
N LEU A 338 -0.89 -4.82 15.91
CA LEU A 338 0.11 -5.85 16.10
C LEU A 338 1.48 -5.32 16.53
N MET A 339 1.60 -4.07 16.96
CA MET A 339 2.88 -3.39 17.20
C MET A 339 3.92 -4.27 17.93
N GLN A 340 3.48 -5.01 18.96
CA GLN A 340 4.36 -5.89 19.75
C GLN A 340 4.82 -7.16 19.01
N ASP A 341 4.11 -7.54 17.93
CA ASP A 341 4.42 -8.74 17.13
C ASP A 341 5.13 -8.40 15.82
N MET A 342 5.32 -7.12 15.48
CA MET A 342 5.83 -6.72 14.17
C MET A 342 7.24 -7.27 13.88
N ASN A 343 8.06 -7.50 14.90
CA ASN A 343 9.33 -8.21 14.73
C ASN A 343 9.10 -9.66 14.32
N SER A 344 8.11 -10.35 14.88
CA SER A 344 7.75 -11.72 14.48
C SER A 344 7.17 -11.76 13.07
N VAL A 345 6.37 -10.75 12.68
CA VAL A 345 5.88 -10.59 11.30
C VAL A 345 7.06 -10.45 10.33
N CYS A 346 8.04 -9.59 10.65
CA CYS A 346 9.25 -9.41 9.86
C CYS A 346 10.03 -10.71 9.69
N GLU A 347 10.22 -11.45 10.80
CA GLU A 347 10.93 -12.73 10.78
C GLU A 347 10.24 -13.78 9.92
N GLN A 348 8.89 -13.88 10.00
CA GLN A 348 8.12 -14.80 9.15
C GLN A 348 8.20 -14.44 7.67
N ILE A 349 8.19 -13.14 7.32
CA ILE A 349 8.42 -12.69 5.94
C ILE A 349 9.84 -13.08 5.49
N ASN A 350 10.85 -12.84 6.32
CA ASN A 350 12.22 -13.20 6.03
C ASN A 350 12.42 -14.70 5.81
N GLN A 351 11.75 -15.55 6.61
CA GLN A 351 11.80 -17.00 6.43
C GLN A 351 11.19 -17.41 5.07
N GLU A 352 10.04 -16.86 4.67
CA GLU A 352 9.43 -17.14 3.36
C GLU A 352 10.25 -16.60 2.18
N LEU A 353 11.00 -15.52 2.39
CA LEU A 353 11.84 -14.89 1.38
C LEU A 353 13.29 -15.38 1.40
N GLU A 354 13.68 -16.26 2.33
CA GLU A 354 15.07 -16.70 2.47
C GLU A 354 16.03 -15.51 2.64
N HIS A 355 15.58 -14.48 3.40
CA HIS A 355 16.30 -13.22 3.64
C HIS A 355 16.63 -12.41 2.38
N LEU A 356 15.81 -12.48 1.35
CA LEU A 356 15.94 -11.60 0.19
C LEU A 356 15.55 -10.17 0.52
N PRO A 357 16.16 -9.18 -0.13
CA PRO A 357 15.81 -7.79 0.07
C PRO A 357 14.33 -7.50 -0.16
N PHE A 358 13.68 -6.86 0.81
CA PHE A 358 12.35 -6.33 0.65
C PHE A 358 12.21 -4.96 1.32
N ILE A 359 11.15 -4.23 0.95
CA ILE A 359 10.72 -3.00 1.60
C ILE A 359 9.21 -3.07 1.87
N CYS A 360 8.78 -2.54 3.02
CA CYS A 360 7.40 -2.57 3.45
C CYS A 360 7.03 -1.29 4.21
N PRO A 361 6.42 -0.30 3.55
CA PRO A 361 5.78 0.82 4.22
C PRO A 361 4.46 0.40 4.87
N PHE A 362 4.00 1.25 5.80
CA PHE A 362 2.69 1.13 6.45
C PHE A 362 1.77 2.26 6.00
N THR A 363 0.70 1.91 5.27
CA THR A 363 -0.12 2.82 4.47
C THR A 363 -1.56 2.93 4.98
N PHE A 364 -2.29 3.96 4.53
CA PHE A 364 -3.70 4.17 4.87
C PHE A 364 -4.63 3.68 3.75
N GLY A 365 -4.75 2.36 3.60
CA GLY A 365 -5.48 1.71 2.55
C GLY A 365 -4.57 1.32 1.38
N GLU A 366 -4.75 0.11 0.93
CA GLU A 366 -3.89 -0.53 -0.03
C GLU A 366 -4.56 -0.61 -1.39
N GLN A 367 -3.76 -0.42 -2.43
CA GLN A 367 -4.15 -0.68 -3.80
C GLN A 367 -3.53 -2.01 -4.24
N GLY A 368 -4.31 -2.79 -4.96
CA GLY A 368 -3.85 -4.09 -5.41
C GLY A 368 -4.83 -4.72 -6.40
N ARG A 369 -4.42 -5.89 -6.90
CA ARG A 369 -5.24 -6.67 -7.81
C ARG A 369 -5.88 -7.83 -7.06
N PHE A 370 -7.21 -7.85 -7.03
CA PHE A 370 -7.97 -8.94 -6.46
C PHE A 370 -7.80 -10.24 -7.27
N ILE A 371 -8.07 -11.37 -6.64
CA ILE A 371 -8.00 -12.70 -7.26
C ILE A 371 -8.89 -12.79 -8.50
N GLY A 372 -10.02 -12.07 -8.54
CA GLY A 372 -10.92 -11.97 -9.69
C GLY A 372 -10.33 -11.24 -10.90
N GLY A 373 -9.17 -10.59 -10.74
CA GLY A 373 -8.44 -9.93 -11.82
C GLY A 373 -8.76 -8.45 -11.99
N GLU A 374 -9.54 -7.85 -11.11
CA GLU A 374 -9.78 -6.41 -11.07
C GLU A 374 -8.79 -5.70 -10.13
N ASN A 375 -8.37 -4.50 -10.48
CA ASN A 375 -7.65 -3.62 -9.58
C ASN A 375 -8.63 -2.95 -8.61
N GLY A 376 -8.19 -2.68 -7.40
CA GLY A 376 -9.06 -2.01 -6.43
C GLY A 376 -8.35 -1.47 -5.21
N HIS A 377 -9.08 -0.66 -4.48
CA HIS A 377 -8.70 -0.12 -3.19
C HIS A 377 -9.37 -0.94 -2.08
N GLY A 378 -8.61 -1.33 -1.07
CA GLY A 378 -9.11 -2.02 0.12
C GLY A 378 -8.34 -1.56 1.36
N ASN A 379 -8.90 -1.84 2.52
CA ASN A 379 -8.24 -1.54 3.79
C ASN A 379 -7.82 -2.82 4.49
N LEU A 380 -6.87 -2.70 5.42
CA LEU A 380 -6.38 -3.81 6.25
C LEU A 380 -5.86 -4.97 5.39
N MET A 381 -5.42 -4.64 4.19
CA MET A 381 -4.89 -5.58 3.21
C MET A 381 -3.37 -5.59 3.26
N ILE A 382 -2.80 -6.56 2.56
CA ILE A 382 -1.38 -6.63 2.25
C ILE A 382 -1.28 -6.83 0.74
N SER A 383 -0.44 -6.03 0.11
CA SER A 383 -0.10 -6.15 -1.30
C SER A 383 1.37 -6.53 -1.41
N SER A 384 1.68 -7.55 -2.22
CA SER A 384 3.06 -8.00 -2.45
C SER A 384 3.34 -8.10 -3.95
N ALA A 385 4.49 -7.60 -4.37
CA ALA A 385 5.03 -7.83 -5.70
C ALA A 385 6.41 -8.47 -5.59
N ILE A 386 6.60 -9.62 -6.22
CA ILE A 386 7.83 -10.41 -6.18
C ILE A 386 8.46 -10.41 -7.56
N PHE A 387 9.67 -9.86 -7.64
CA PHE A 387 10.52 -9.99 -8.82
C PHE A 387 11.22 -11.35 -8.80
N HIS A 388 11.23 -12.04 -9.93
CA HIS A 388 11.88 -13.34 -10.04
C HIS A 388 12.57 -13.52 -11.39
N LYS A 389 13.64 -14.31 -11.39
CA LYS A 389 14.40 -14.68 -12.60
C LYS A 389 14.18 -16.16 -12.90
N PRO A 390 13.68 -16.53 -14.09
CA PRO A 390 13.64 -17.93 -14.51
C PRO A 390 15.04 -18.54 -14.47
N TYR A 391 15.15 -19.81 -14.10
CA TYR A 391 16.41 -20.54 -14.25
C TYR A 391 16.77 -20.63 -15.74
N GLU A 392 18.01 -20.34 -16.07
CA GLU A 392 18.53 -20.56 -17.42
C GLU A 392 18.53 -22.07 -17.66
N ARG A 393 17.80 -22.52 -18.68
CA ARG A 393 17.80 -23.92 -19.15
C ARG A 393 19.09 -24.26 -19.84
#